data_9528d34ef1ad3f0d1fb6b5192d227c50
#
_entry.id   9528d34ef1ad3f0d1fb6b5192d227c50
#
_cell.length_a   1.000
_cell.length_b   1.000
_cell.length_c   1.000
_cell.angle_alpha   90.00
_cell.angle_beta   90.00
_cell.angle_gamma   90.00
#
_symmetry.space_group_name_H-M   'P 1'
#
loop_
_entity.id
_entity.type
_entity.pdbx_description
1 polymer ?
#
loop_
_entity_poly.entity_id
_entity_poly.type
_entity_poly.pdbx_seq_one_letter_code
_entity_poly.pdbx_strand_id
1 'polypeptide(L)'
;MFAIPKDVLVDDDSASKKNKIEVKDEVIAAPVSAETIELKEVSDPVFSSEMMGKGVAFKAPESGIVNIYAPAAGKLSVVAKTGHAYGIKTNQGAEILVHLGLNTVSLNGEGFQVKVKEGESIEKGQLLGRMDVGVIRSKRLDPTIIMVITNTDDYTKIESNDKNKVEHGEEILSVQKKEMIS
;
A
#
# COMPACT_ATOMS: atom_id res chain seq x y z
N MET A 1 -11.51 15.20 -36.72
CA MET A 1 -11.59 15.39 -36.19
C MET A 1 -11.51 15.21 -35.33
N PHE A 2 -11.19 15.46 -34.80
CA PHE A 2 -11.24 15.48 -33.78
C PHE A 2 -10.64 16.62 -33.21
N ALA A 3 -10.80 17.90 -33.39
CA ALA A 3 -10.58 19.08 -32.60
C ALA A 3 -11.19 18.91 -31.22
N ILE A 4 -12.19 18.10 -31.22
CA ILE A 4 -12.87 17.78 -29.97
C ILE A 4 -11.96 17.18 -28.91
N PRO A 5 -11.07 16.24 -29.24
CA PRO A 5 -10.17 15.70 -28.23
C PRO A 5 -9.33 16.76 -27.53
N LYS A 6 -8.99 17.78 -28.24
CA LYS A 6 -8.16 18.84 -27.70
C LYS A 6 -8.91 19.63 -26.64
N ASP A 7 -10.14 19.99 -26.95
CA ASP A 7 -10.99 20.72 -26.01
C ASP A 7 -11.33 19.84 -24.80
N VAL A 8 -11.60 18.59 -25.09
CA VAL A 8 -11.93 17.63 -24.03
C VAL A 8 -10.75 17.48 -23.08
N LEU A 9 -9.54 17.45 -23.60
CA LEU A 9 -8.35 17.34 -22.76
C LEU A 9 -8.19 18.52 -21.82
N VAL A 10 -8.46 19.72 -22.32
CA VAL A 10 -8.38 20.91 -21.47
C VAL A 10 -9.46 20.87 -20.39
N ASP A 11 -10.66 20.51 -20.77
CA ASP A 11 -11.75 20.39 -19.83
C ASP A 11 -11.50 19.28 -18.82
N ASP A 12 -10.93 18.17 -19.30
CA ASP A 12 -10.59 17.05 -18.44
C ASP A 12 -9.56 17.45 -17.38
N ASP A 13 -8.58 18.23 -17.77
CA ASP A 13 -7.58 18.70 -16.81
C ASP A 13 -8.23 19.55 -15.71
N SER A 14 -9.12 20.44 -16.11
CA SER A 14 -9.85 21.26 -15.16
C SER A 14 -10.75 20.42 -14.28
N ALA A 15 -11.46 19.49 -14.87
CA ALA A 15 -12.33 18.58 -14.14
C ALA A 15 -11.52 17.70 -13.20
N SER A 16 -10.37 17.24 -13.68
CA SER A 16 -9.47 16.43 -12.86
C SER A 16 -9.02 17.17 -11.62
N LYS A 17 -8.69 18.44 -11.74
CA LYS A 17 -8.31 19.27 -10.59
C LYS A 17 -9.48 19.48 -9.64
N LYS A 18 -10.68 19.71 -10.19
CA LYS A 18 -11.87 19.90 -9.37
C LYS A 18 -12.32 18.62 -8.70
N ASN A 19 -12.14 17.50 -9.39
CA ASN A 19 -12.56 16.19 -8.88
C ASN A 19 -11.48 15.46 -8.13
N LYS A 20 -10.33 16.09 -7.95
CA LYS A 20 -9.28 15.50 -7.14
C LYS A 20 -9.85 15.29 -5.75
N ILE A 21 -9.84 14.05 -5.31
CA ILE A 21 -10.33 13.71 -3.99
C ILE A 21 -9.47 14.41 -2.96
N GLU A 22 -10.08 15.28 -2.17
CA GLU A 22 -9.38 15.88 -1.05
C GLU A 22 -9.06 14.77 -0.06
N VAL A 23 -7.81 14.71 0.34
CA VAL A 23 -7.45 13.76 1.38
C VAL A 23 -8.07 14.21 2.70
N LYS A 24 -8.39 13.24 3.53
CA LYS A 24 -8.96 13.45 4.85
C LYS A 24 -8.08 12.74 5.86
N ASP A 25 -8.25 13.11 7.12
CA ASP A 25 -7.64 12.36 8.19
C ASP A 25 -8.15 10.92 8.13
N GLU A 26 -7.25 9.98 8.34
CA GLU A 26 -7.59 8.59 8.18
C GLU A 26 -6.72 7.73 9.07
N VAL A 27 -7.27 6.61 9.50
CA VAL A 27 -6.52 5.59 10.22
C VAL A 27 -6.40 4.36 9.31
N ILE A 28 -5.19 3.85 9.20
CA ILE A 28 -4.87 2.73 8.32
C ILE A 28 -4.58 1.50 9.18
N ALA A 29 -5.18 0.38 8.81
CA ALA A 29 -5.03 -0.86 9.55
C ALA A 29 -3.81 -1.67 9.08
N ALA A 30 -3.34 -2.55 9.94
CA ALA A 30 -2.27 -3.49 9.59
C ALA A 30 -2.81 -4.51 8.59
N PRO A 31 -2.07 -4.74 7.49
CA PRO A 31 -2.50 -5.72 6.48
C PRO A 31 -2.15 -7.15 6.86
N VAL A 32 -1.41 -7.34 7.93
CA VAL A 32 -0.89 -8.64 8.34
C VAL A 32 -0.70 -8.64 9.85
N SER A 33 -0.80 -9.84 10.46
CA SER A 33 -0.48 -10.02 11.87
C SER A 33 1.02 -10.30 11.98
N ALA A 34 1.76 -9.41 12.62
CA ALA A 34 3.22 -9.51 12.66
C ALA A 34 3.85 -8.54 13.65
N GLU A 35 5.14 -8.72 13.90
CA GLU A 35 5.94 -7.70 14.54
C GLU A 35 6.20 -6.56 13.56
N THR A 36 6.21 -5.34 14.07
CA THR A 36 6.45 -4.16 13.24
C THR A 36 7.92 -3.82 13.17
N ILE A 37 8.33 -3.24 12.07
CA ILE A 37 9.70 -2.81 11.81
C ILE A 37 9.62 -1.35 11.35
N GLU A 38 10.48 -0.49 11.87
CA GLU A 38 10.56 0.87 11.36
C GLU A 38 11.03 0.83 9.91
N LEU A 39 10.41 1.65 9.07
CA LEU A 39 10.72 1.64 7.65
C LEU A 39 12.19 1.89 7.36
N LYS A 40 12.83 2.76 8.14
CA LYS A 40 14.26 3.07 7.98
C LYS A 40 15.17 1.87 8.20
N GLU A 41 14.68 0.83 8.87
CA GLU A 41 15.47 -0.38 9.14
C GLU A 41 15.36 -1.43 8.04
N VAL A 42 14.51 -1.20 7.05
CA VAL A 42 14.36 -2.10 5.92
C VAL A 42 15.63 -2.03 5.07
N SER A 43 16.10 -3.19 4.59
CA SER A 43 17.37 -3.25 3.87
C SER A 43 17.35 -2.64 2.48
N ASP A 44 16.18 -2.41 1.91
CA ASP A 44 16.05 -1.82 0.57
C ASP A 44 16.03 -0.28 0.67
N PRO A 45 17.02 0.42 0.08
CA PRO A 45 17.08 1.88 0.15
C PRO A 45 15.88 2.61 -0.42
N VAL A 46 15.20 2.02 -1.39
CA VAL A 46 14.01 2.64 -1.99
C VAL A 46 12.93 2.85 -0.93
N PHE A 47 12.81 1.90 0.01
CA PHE A 47 11.82 1.99 1.08
C PHE A 47 12.39 2.65 2.32
N SER A 48 13.61 2.30 2.72
CA SER A 48 14.19 2.83 3.95
C SER A 48 14.48 4.33 3.90
N SER A 49 14.71 4.87 2.71
CA SER A 49 14.90 6.31 2.52
C SER A 49 13.60 7.10 2.48
N GLU A 50 12.47 6.40 2.53
CA GLU A 50 11.13 6.98 2.38
C GLU A 50 10.89 7.60 0.99
N MET A 51 11.68 7.19 0.00
CA MET A 51 11.52 7.65 -1.37
C MET A 51 10.15 7.31 -1.93
N MET A 52 9.60 6.14 -1.56
CA MET A 52 8.28 5.70 -2.00
C MET A 52 7.17 6.22 -1.09
N GLY A 53 7.52 6.84 0.02
CA GLY A 53 6.56 7.36 0.99
C GLY A 53 6.86 6.89 2.40
N LYS A 54 6.19 7.49 3.36
CA LYS A 54 6.30 7.10 4.76
C LYS A 54 5.38 5.93 5.05
N GLY A 55 5.75 5.12 6.01
CA GLY A 55 4.96 3.95 6.36
C GLY A 55 5.61 3.10 7.42
N VAL A 56 5.36 1.80 7.32
CA VAL A 56 5.81 0.82 8.31
C VAL A 56 6.08 -0.50 7.60
N ALA A 57 6.96 -1.31 8.18
CA ALA A 57 7.24 -2.64 7.68
C ALA A 57 6.82 -3.69 8.71
N PHE A 58 6.70 -4.93 8.25
CA PHE A 58 6.25 -6.05 9.07
C PHE A 58 7.16 -7.24 8.85
N LYS A 59 7.54 -7.85 9.95
CA LYS A 59 8.41 -9.02 9.91
C LYS A 59 7.60 -10.25 9.50
N ALA A 60 8.06 -10.97 8.49
CA ALA A 60 7.42 -12.22 8.10
C ALA A 60 7.82 -13.35 9.05
N PRO A 61 6.97 -14.37 9.19
CA PRO A 61 7.36 -15.55 9.99
C PRO A 61 8.48 -16.32 9.30
N GLU A 62 9.00 -17.35 9.97
CA GLU A 62 10.09 -18.16 9.43
C GLU A 62 9.66 -18.97 8.21
N SER A 63 8.41 -19.39 8.18
CA SER A 63 7.87 -20.19 7.08
C SER A 63 6.34 -20.11 7.09
N GLY A 64 5.73 -20.72 6.09
CA GLY A 64 4.29 -20.84 6.00
C GLY A 64 3.65 -19.81 5.07
N ILE A 65 2.34 -19.86 5.03
CA ILE A 65 1.52 -18.99 4.18
C ILE A 65 1.04 -17.81 5.02
N VAL A 66 1.25 -16.60 4.51
CA VAL A 66 0.79 -15.38 5.16
C VAL A 66 -0.36 -14.80 4.36
N ASN A 67 -1.47 -14.53 5.02
CA ASN A 67 -2.62 -13.86 4.42
C ASN A 67 -2.41 -12.36 4.50
N ILE A 68 -2.75 -11.66 3.42
CA ILE A 68 -2.64 -10.21 3.32
C ILE A 68 -4.05 -9.63 3.19
N TYR A 69 -4.37 -8.68 4.06
CA TYR A 69 -5.71 -8.11 4.15
C TYR A 69 -5.69 -6.62 3.79
N ALA A 70 -6.82 -6.13 3.29
CA ALA A 70 -6.92 -4.72 2.92
C ALA A 70 -6.81 -3.83 4.16
N PRO A 71 -5.90 -2.86 4.15
CA PRO A 71 -5.71 -1.95 5.29
C PRO A 71 -6.78 -0.86 5.40
N ALA A 72 -7.60 -0.71 4.38
CA ALA A 72 -8.65 0.30 4.35
C ALA A 72 -9.62 -0.04 3.23
N ALA A 73 -10.82 0.52 3.31
CA ALA A 73 -11.79 0.42 2.22
C ALA A 73 -11.39 1.37 1.10
N GLY A 74 -11.60 0.96 -0.12
CA GLY A 74 -11.26 1.78 -1.27
C GLY A 74 -11.27 0.97 -2.55
N LYS A 75 -10.42 1.36 -3.48
CA LYS A 75 -10.34 0.74 -4.78
C LYS A 75 -8.91 0.30 -5.06
N LEU A 76 -8.76 -0.89 -5.63
CA LEU A 76 -7.46 -1.38 -6.04
C LEU A 76 -7.03 -0.64 -7.31
N SER A 77 -6.10 0.29 -7.15
CA SER A 77 -5.57 1.07 -8.28
C SER A 77 -4.53 0.27 -9.06
N VAL A 78 -3.84 -0.64 -8.37
CA VAL A 78 -2.83 -1.49 -8.98
C VAL A 78 -2.87 -2.86 -8.30
N VAL A 79 -2.78 -3.91 -9.10
CA VAL A 79 -2.46 -5.25 -8.62
C VAL A 79 -1.32 -5.74 -9.51
N ALA A 80 -0.15 -5.94 -8.95
CA ALA A 80 1.00 -6.40 -9.72
C ALA A 80 0.70 -7.77 -10.34
N LYS A 81 1.01 -7.95 -11.60
CA LYS A 81 0.75 -9.22 -12.30
C LYS A 81 1.39 -10.40 -11.61
N THR A 82 2.52 -10.18 -10.97
CA THR A 82 3.26 -11.20 -10.24
C THR A 82 2.78 -11.37 -8.81
N GLY A 83 1.77 -10.61 -8.38
CA GLY A 83 1.13 -10.79 -7.09
C GLY A 83 1.89 -10.28 -5.88
N HIS A 84 3.00 -9.58 -6.09
CA HIS A 84 3.86 -9.14 -4.99
C HIS A 84 3.51 -7.74 -4.46
N ALA A 85 2.57 -7.03 -5.07
CA ALA A 85 2.25 -5.66 -4.65
C ALA A 85 0.81 -5.29 -4.97
N TYR A 86 0.22 -4.50 -4.08
CA TYR A 86 -1.13 -3.98 -4.21
C TYR A 86 -1.12 -2.48 -3.97
N GLY A 87 -1.71 -1.71 -4.87
CA GLY A 87 -1.93 -0.29 -4.69
C GLY A 87 -3.41 -0.06 -4.39
N ILE A 88 -3.70 0.69 -3.35
CA ILE A 88 -5.06 0.95 -2.91
C ILE A 88 -5.26 2.45 -2.80
N LYS A 89 -6.32 2.94 -3.43
CA LYS A 89 -6.75 4.31 -3.20
C LYS A 89 -7.95 4.24 -2.26
N THR A 90 -7.77 4.74 -1.06
CA THR A 90 -8.82 4.64 -0.04
C THR A 90 -9.96 5.61 -0.33
N ASN A 91 -11.11 5.35 0.29
CA ASN A 91 -12.25 6.25 0.16
C ASN A 91 -11.96 7.64 0.73
N GLN A 92 -10.96 7.75 1.62
CA GLN A 92 -10.57 9.02 2.23
C GLN A 92 -9.40 9.69 1.50
N GLY A 93 -8.90 9.10 0.45
CA GLY A 93 -7.90 9.70 -0.42
C GLY A 93 -6.46 9.26 -0.25
N ALA A 94 -6.17 8.40 0.72
CA ALA A 94 -4.80 7.88 0.88
C ALA A 94 -4.47 6.91 -0.25
N GLU A 95 -3.24 6.98 -0.72
CA GLU A 95 -2.74 6.03 -1.71
C GLU A 95 -1.74 5.12 -1.00
N ILE A 96 -2.13 3.87 -0.83
CA ILE A 96 -1.37 2.90 -0.04
C ILE A 96 -0.73 1.88 -0.98
N LEU A 97 0.55 1.63 -0.78
CA LEU A 97 1.24 0.52 -1.45
C LEU A 97 1.54 -0.54 -0.39
N VAL A 98 1.08 -1.76 -0.63
CA VAL A 98 1.44 -2.93 0.18
C VAL A 98 2.35 -3.78 -0.69
N HIS A 99 3.62 -3.92 -0.29
CA HIS A 99 4.64 -4.61 -1.06
C HIS A 99 5.11 -5.85 -0.31
N LEU A 100 5.04 -6.99 -0.94
CA LEU A 100 5.30 -8.28 -0.32
C LEU A 100 6.71 -8.76 -0.64
N GLY A 101 7.60 -8.57 0.30
CA GLY A 101 9.01 -8.95 0.16
C GLY A 101 9.82 -7.93 -0.63
N LEU A 102 11.13 -8.12 -0.64
CA LEU A 102 12.07 -7.26 -1.36
C LEU A 102 12.56 -7.99 -2.61
N ASN A 103 12.53 -7.30 -3.75
CA ASN A 103 12.95 -7.85 -5.04
C ASN A 103 12.14 -9.07 -5.49
N THR A 104 10.97 -9.24 -4.94
CA THR A 104 10.12 -10.42 -5.20
C THR A 104 9.46 -10.39 -6.57
N VAL A 105 9.54 -9.27 -7.28
CA VAL A 105 9.11 -9.22 -8.69
C VAL A 105 9.88 -10.25 -9.53
N SER A 106 11.12 -10.57 -9.14
CA SER A 106 11.96 -11.53 -9.85
C SER A 106 11.45 -12.97 -9.79
N LEU A 107 10.50 -13.24 -8.87
CA LEU A 107 9.91 -14.58 -8.74
C LEU A 107 8.86 -14.88 -9.80
N ASN A 108 8.46 -13.89 -10.58
CA ASN A 108 7.45 -14.05 -11.64
C ASN A 108 6.15 -14.70 -11.16
N GLY A 109 5.77 -14.37 -9.91
CA GLY A 109 4.52 -14.86 -9.33
C GLY A 109 4.66 -16.08 -8.45
N GLU A 110 5.81 -16.72 -8.45
CA GLU A 110 6.02 -17.90 -7.62
C GLU A 110 5.95 -17.51 -6.14
N GLY A 111 5.11 -18.20 -5.37
CA GLY A 111 4.95 -17.91 -3.95
C GLY A 111 3.83 -16.92 -3.64
N PHE A 112 3.12 -16.43 -4.66
CA PHE A 112 2.03 -15.47 -4.46
C PHE A 112 0.71 -15.98 -5.02
N GLN A 113 -0.37 -15.74 -4.29
CA GLN A 113 -1.73 -15.99 -4.75
C GLN A 113 -2.52 -14.70 -4.63
N VAL A 114 -3.10 -14.26 -5.72
CA VAL A 114 -3.91 -13.03 -5.77
C VAL A 114 -5.38 -13.42 -5.71
N LYS A 115 -6.14 -12.78 -4.83
CA LYS A 115 -7.56 -13.06 -4.63
C LYS A 115 -8.48 -11.93 -5.10
N VAL A 116 -7.91 -10.88 -5.66
CA VAL A 116 -8.64 -9.69 -6.09
C VAL A 116 -8.17 -9.27 -7.47
N LYS A 117 -8.88 -8.31 -8.07
CA LYS A 117 -8.55 -7.79 -9.40
C LYS A 117 -8.34 -6.30 -9.34
N GLU A 118 -7.44 -5.81 -10.17
CA GLU A 118 -7.23 -4.38 -10.35
C GLU A 118 -8.55 -3.72 -10.74
N GLY A 119 -8.84 -2.59 -10.10
CA GLY A 119 -10.09 -1.87 -10.30
C GLY A 119 -11.22 -2.29 -9.37
N GLU A 120 -11.05 -3.38 -8.64
CA GLU A 120 -12.06 -3.86 -7.72
C GLU A 120 -12.20 -2.96 -6.50
N SER A 121 -13.44 -2.74 -6.04
CA SER A 121 -13.69 -2.07 -4.76
C SER A 121 -13.51 -3.08 -3.64
N ILE A 122 -12.81 -2.68 -2.60
CA ILE A 122 -12.50 -3.56 -1.47
C ILE A 122 -12.93 -2.95 -0.16
N GLU A 123 -13.25 -3.82 0.79
CA GLU A 123 -13.57 -3.43 2.16
C GLU A 123 -12.33 -3.61 3.03
N LYS A 124 -12.24 -2.83 4.11
CA LYS A 124 -11.19 -3.01 5.11
C LYS A 124 -11.26 -4.45 5.65
N GLY A 125 -10.12 -5.12 5.69
CA GLY A 125 -10.04 -6.49 6.19
C GLY A 125 -10.32 -7.57 5.15
N GLN A 126 -10.67 -7.19 3.94
CA GLN A 126 -10.87 -8.17 2.88
C GLN A 126 -9.55 -8.84 2.49
N LEU A 127 -9.58 -10.13 2.25
CA LEU A 127 -8.38 -10.87 1.85
C LEU A 127 -7.96 -10.43 0.44
N LEU A 128 -6.74 -9.91 0.33
CA LEU A 128 -6.18 -9.50 -0.96
C LEU A 128 -5.45 -10.64 -1.65
N GLY A 129 -4.71 -11.42 -0.87
CA GLY A 129 -3.93 -12.51 -1.40
C GLY A 129 -3.09 -13.18 -0.33
N ARG A 130 -2.18 -14.03 -0.78
CA ARG A 130 -1.31 -14.82 0.10
C ARG A 130 0.11 -14.81 -0.39
N MET A 131 1.03 -14.97 0.56
CA MET A 131 2.45 -15.05 0.30
C MET A 131 3.01 -16.29 0.97
N ASP A 132 3.75 -17.09 0.21
CA ASP A 132 4.44 -18.26 0.75
C ASP A 132 5.85 -17.85 1.17
N VAL A 133 6.04 -17.66 2.46
CA VAL A 133 7.31 -17.19 3.01
C VAL A 133 8.43 -18.21 2.74
N GLY A 134 8.11 -19.50 2.81
CA GLY A 134 9.09 -20.55 2.55
C GLY A 134 9.67 -20.47 1.14
N VAL A 135 8.81 -20.22 0.14
CA VAL A 135 9.25 -20.06 -1.24
C VAL A 135 10.19 -18.87 -1.36
N ILE A 136 9.80 -17.72 -0.79
CA ILE A 136 10.60 -16.51 -0.89
C ILE A 136 11.96 -16.70 -0.26
N ARG A 137 12.01 -17.28 0.93
CA ARG A 137 13.29 -17.54 1.61
C ARG A 137 14.14 -18.57 0.86
N SER A 138 13.50 -19.56 0.22
CA SER A 138 14.24 -20.56 -0.55
C SER A 138 14.96 -19.96 -1.74
N LYS A 139 14.46 -18.81 -2.23
CA LYS A 139 15.09 -18.05 -3.31
C LYS A 139 16.07 -17.00 -2.78
N ARG A 140 16.34 -17.01 -1.49
CA ARG A 140 17.24 -16.09 -0.80
C ARG A 140 16.79 -14.64 -0.89
N LEU A 141 15.48 -14.42 -0.91
CA LEU A 141 14.89 -13.09 -0.90
C LEU A 141 14.31 -12.80 0.49
N ASP A 142 14.21 -11.51 0.79
CA ASP A 142 13.70 -11.04 2.07
C ASP A 142 12.18 -10.93 1.99
N PRO A 143 11.43 -11.64 2.85
CA PRO A 143 9.97 -11.63 2.81
C PRO A 143 9.33 -10.49 3.61
N THR A 144 10.08 -9.50 4.04
CA THR A 144 9.55 -8.35 4.78
C THR A 144 8.41 -7.71 4.01
N ILE A 145 7.31 -7.44 4.70
CA ILE A 145 6.13 -6.81 4.11
C ILE A 145 6.20 -5.32 4.40
N ILE A 146 5.94 -4.50 3.39
CA ILE A 146 6.06 -3.05 3.50
C ILE A 146 4.73 -2.41 3.16
N MET A 147 4.33 -1.41 3.95
CA MET A 147 3.16 -0.62 3.66
C MET A 147 3.54 0.86 3.74
N VAL A 148 3.41 1.58 2.63
CA VAL A 148 3.74 2.99 2.57
C VAL A 148 2.57 3.79 2.00
N ILE A 149 2.54 5.07 2.36
CA ILE A 149 1.57 6.03 1.83
C ILE A 149 2.29 6.79 0.72
N THR A 150 1.98 6.44 -0.53
CA THR A 150 2.72 7.01 -1.66
C THR A 150 2.44 8.49 -1.87
N ASN A 151 1.26 8.97 -1.44
CA ASN A 151 0.97 10.40 -1.48
C ASN A 151 1.26 11.10 -0.16
N THR A 152 2.39 10.76 0.45
CA THR A 152 2.84 11.34 1.73
C THR A 152 2.75 12.87 1.74
N ASP A 153 3.09 13.51 0.61
CA ASP A 153 3.13 14.97 0.52
C ASP A 153 1.77 15.64 0.64
N ASP A 154 0.69 14.87 0.52
CA ASP A 154 -0.66 15.41 0.70
C ASP A 154 -1.04 15.54 2.19
N TYR A 155 -0.20 15.04 3.06
CA TYR A 155 -0.47 15.02 4.50
C TYR A 155 0.53 15.86 5.27
N THR A 156 0.07 16.46 6.38
CA THR A 156 0.94 17.18 7.30
C THR A 156 1.73 16.18 8.14
N LYS A 157 1.10 15.07 8.48
CA LYS A 157 1.67 14.15 9.45
C LYS A 157 1.23 12.71 9.15
N ILE A 158 2.18 11.81 9.19
CA ILE A 158 1.93 10.37 9.09
C ILE A 158 2.66 9.73 10.25
N GLU A 159 1.92 9.11 11.15
CA GLU A 159 2.49 8.48 12.34
C GLU A 159 2.13 7.01 12.41
N SER A 160 3.10 6.19 12.80
CA SER A 160 2.79 4.83 13.18
C SER A 160 2.52 4.80 14.69
N ASN A 161 1.68 3.84 15.12
CA ASN A 161 1.55 3.63 16.55
C ASN A 161 2.84 2.93 17.04
N ASP A 162 3.09 2.98 18.34
CA ASP A 162 4.33 2.45 18.90
C ASP A 162 4.24 0.98 19.27
N LYS A 163 3.28 0.24 18.72
CA LYS A 163 3.14 -1.17 19.01
C LYS A 163 4.22 -1.98 18.30
N ASN A 164 4.87 -2.85 19.02
CA ASN A 164 5.90 -3.72 18.46
C ASN A 164 5.30 -4.93 17.74
N LYS A 165 4.03 -5.20 17.98
CA LYS A 165 3.33 -6.34 17.39
C LYS A 165 1.87 -5.96 17.16
N VAL A 166 1.34 -6.34 16.01
CA VAL A 166 -0.05 -6.04 15.64
C VAL A 166 -0.73 -7.27 15.07
N GLU A 167 -2.05 -7.28 15.17
CA GLU A 167 -2.88 -8.22 14.45
C GLU A 167 -3.44 -7.50 13.21
N HIS A 168 -3.69 -8.23 12.14
CA HIS A 168 -4.29 -7.61 10.96
C HIS A 168 -5.62 -6.96 11.36
N GLY A 169 -5.90 -5.81 10.80
CA GLY A 169 -7.09 -5.04 11.13
C GLY A 169 -6.89 -4.04 12.25
N GLU A 170 -5.84 -4.16 13.07
CA GLU A 170 -5.55 -3.16 14.09
C GLU A 170 -5.00 -1.90 13.44
N GLU A 171 -5.28 -0.75 14.05
CA GLU A 171 -4.73 0.53 13.59
C GLU A 171 -3.22 0.53 13.72
N ILE A 172 -2.54 0.91 12.66
CA ILE A 172 -1.08 0.99 12.66
C ILE A 172 -0.56 2.34 12.21
N LEU A 173 -1.22 3.01 11.29
CA LEU A 173 -0.84 4.34 10.82
C LEU A 173 -2.01 5.30 10.96
N SER A 174 -1.70 6.56 11.27
CA SER A 174 -2.67 7.65 11.16
C SER A 174 -2.10 8.69 10.22
N VAL A 175 -2.95 9.23 9.35
CA VAL A 175 -2.56 10.27 8.40
C VAL A 175 -3.43 11.49 8.67
N GLN A 176 -2.80 12.67 8.72
CA GLN A 176 -3.49 13.93 8.97
C GLN A 176 -3.32 14.84 7.77
N LYS A 177 -4.43 15.27 7.21
CA LYS A 177 -4.42 16.14 6.04
C LYS A 177 -3.75 17.46 6.35
N LYS A 178 -3.23 18.09 5.31
CA LYS A 178 -2.72 19.45 5.43
C LYS A 178 -3.88 20.40 5.71
N GLU A 179 -3.67 21.31 6.66
CA GLU A 179 -4.66 22.35 6.91
C GLU A 179 -4.65 23.32 5.75
N MET A 180 -5.85 23.72 5.34
CA MET A 180 -5.98 24.76 4.34
C MET A 180 -5.80 26.09 5.05
N ILE A 181 -4.73 26.79 4.71
CA ILE A 181 -4.54 28.14 5.18
C ILE A 181 -5.30 29.03 4.21
N SER A 182 -6.38 29.60 4.69
CA SER A 182 -7.18 30.51 3.88
C SER A 182 -6.57 31.89 3.86
#